data_9cb3ac001303bab2258c04e630423f4e
#
_entry.id   9cb3ac001303bab2258c04e630423f4e
#
_cell.length_a   1.000
_cell.length_b   1.000
_cell.length_c   1.000
_cell.angle_alpha   90.00
_cell.angle_beta   90.00
_cell.angle_gamma   90.00
#
_symmetry.space_group_name_H-M   'P 1'
#
loop_
_entity.id
_entity.type
_entity.pdbx_description
1 polymer ?
#
loop_
_entity_poly.entity_id
_entity_poly.type
_entity_poly.pdbx_seq_one_letter_code
_entity_poly.pdbx_strand_id
1 'polypeptide(L)'
;MMKITLSFTLLLLTVTTFSQLPSVSSGTLKRHESFYSHYITARHIDVWLPEGYSVTRKYSVIYMHDGQMLFDSATTWNKQTWDADDVITKLLQENKINDVIVVGIWNGGTTRHTDYFPQKPFESLILEQKEKIFTAARANGNSVFNEQKINSDNYLKFLVKELKPFIDKNYSTYKDRSHTFIAGSSMGGLISMYAICEYPKVFGGAACMSTHWPGIFSMEGNPIPDAFINYLKTNLPDPKKHKIYFDYGTATLDALYPPLQQKADEVMKEKGFTGKNWITKEFPGEDHSEKAWHKRLHIPLTFLLGK
;
A
#
# COMPACT_ATOMS: atom_id res chain seq x y z
N MET A 1 3.09 -56.70 -45.41
CA MET A 1 2.22 -55.75 -44.65
C MET A 1 3.17 -54.82 -43.87
N MET A 2 3.29 -53.59 -44.34
CA MET A 2 4.19 -52.58 -43.79
C MET A 2 3.38 -51.71 -42.82
N LYS A 3 3.68 -51.70 -41.53
CA LYS A 3 3.02 -50.85 -40.54
C LYS A 3 3.64 -49.46 -40.57
N ILE A 4 2.90 -48.49 -41.02
CA ILE A 4 3.29 -47.07 -40.94
C ILE A 4 2.89 -46.56 -39.55
N THR A 5 3.88 -46.25 -38.75
CA THR A 5 3.66 -45.59 -37.42
C THR A 5 3.68 -44.07 -37.62
N LEU A 6 2.53 -43.44 -37.47
CA LEU A 6 2.37 -42.00 -37.55
C LEU A 6 2.76 -41.40 -36.18
N SER A 7 3.88 -40.74 -36.07
CA SER A 7 4.27 -39.97 -34.86
C SER A 7 3.60 -38.57 -34.91
N PHE A 8 2.70 -38.35 -33.98
CA PHE A 8 2.11 -37.00 -33.77
C PHE A 8 3.04 -36.20 -32.84
N THR A 9 3.72 -35.21 -33.36
CA THR A 9 4.48 -34.26 -32.56
C THR A 9 3.53 -33.19 -32.08
N LEU A 10 3.23 -33.19 -30.77
CA LEU A 10 2.43 -32.15 -30.10
C LEU A 10 3.29 -30.88 -29.90
N LEU A 11 3.04 -29.86 -30.69
CA LEU A 11 3.68 -28.55 -30.54
C LEU A 11 2.99 -27.80 -29.38
N LEU A 12 3.62 -27.76 -28.20
CA LEU A 12 3.17 -26.94 -27.09
C LEU A 12 3.48 -25.46 -27.39
N LEU A 13 2.46 -24.74 -27.84
CA LEU A 13 2.50 -23.27 -27.90
C LEU A 13 2.42 -22.73 -26.45
N THR A 14 3.55 -22.31 -25.91
CA THR A 14 3.57 -21.51 -24.68
C THR A 14 3.04 -20.12 -24.98
N VAL A 15 1.78 -19.87 -24.65
CA VAL A 15 1.20 -18.53 -24.68
C VAL A 15 1.77 -17.79 -23.47
N THR A 16 2.76 -16.94 -23.71
CA THR A 16 3.20 -15.95 -22.71
C THR A 16 2.11 -14.88 -22.63
N THR A 17 1.25 -14.96 -21.62
CA THR A 17 0.31 -13.89 -21.29
C THR A 17 1.11 -12.72 -20.74
N PHE A 18 1.43 -11.75 -21.59
CA PHE A 18 1.88 -10.44 -21.10
C PHE A 18 0.71 -9.80 -20.34
N SER A 19 0.94 -9.45 -19.07
CA SER A 19 -0.04 -8.65 -18.33
C SER A 19 -0.18 -7.32 -19.06
N GLN A 20 -1.38 -7.04 -19.54
CA GLN A 20 -1.68 -5.79 -20.25
C GLN A 20 -1.31 -4.59 -19.36
N LEU A 21 -0.61 -3.61 -19.93
CA LEU A 21 -0.34 -2.35 -19.24
C LEU A 21 -1.68 -1.64 -18.98
N PRO A 22 -1.97 -1.18 -17.73
CA PRO A 22 -3.17 -0.39 -17.46
C PRO A 22 -3.25 0.84 -18.37
N SER A 23 -4.44 1.16 -18.84
CA SER A 23 -4.73 2.42 -19.51
C SER A 23 -4.76 3.54 -18.47
N VAL A 24 -4.20 4.70 -18.80
CA VAL A 24 -4.29 5.91 -17.98
C VAL A 24 -4.94 7.02 -18.81
N SER A 25 -5.76 7.83 -18.17
CA SER A 25 -6.48 8.94 -18.83
C SER A 25 -5.56 10.13 -19.10
N SER A 26 -4.51 10.29 -18.30
CA SER A 26 -3.55 11.38 -18.40
C SER A 26 -2.16 10.92 -17.94
N GLY A 27 -1.12 11.59 -18.46
CA GLY A 27 0.26 11.26 -18.16
C GLY A 27 0.76 10.02 -18.91
N THR A 28 1.77 9.35 -18.33
CA THR A 28 2.39 8.16 -18.94
C THR A 28 2.69 7.13 -17.87
N LEU A 29 2.32 5.88 -18.13
CA LEU A 29 2.63 4.74 -17.25
C LEU A 29 3.80 3.94 -17.80
N LYS A 30 4.80 3.68 -16.96
CA LYS A 30 5.94 2.81 -17.26
C LYS A 30 5.97 1.63 -16.32
N ARG A 31 5.93 0.40 -16.86
CA ARG A 31 6.04 -0.82 -16.07
C ARG A 31 7.47 -1.33 -16.04
N HIS A 32 7.94 -1.66 -14.85
CA HIS A 32 9.10 -2.50 -14.61
C HIS A 32 8.57 -3.89 -14.25
N GLU A 33 8.55 -4.77 -15.25
CA GLU A 33 8.03 -6.13 -15.09
C GLU A 33 8.94 -6.95 -14.20
N SER A 34 8.34 -7.73 -13.30
CA SER A 34 9.05 -8.69 -12.44
C SER A 34 10.30 -8.09 -11.80
N PHE A 35 10.15 -6.87 -11.25
CA PHE A 35 11.26 -6.16 -10.58
C PHE A 35 11.89 -7.08 -9.53
N TYR A 36 13.16 -7.44 -9.77
CA TYR A 36 13.89 -8.36 -8.92
C TYR A 36 14.21 -7.74 -7.55
N SER A 37 14.13 -8.55 -6.51
CA SER A 37 14.52 -8.19 -5.16
C SER A 37 15.28 -9.33 -4.48
N HIS A 38 16.25 -8.98 -3.65
CA HIS A 38 16.94 -9.92 -2.76
C HIS A 38 16.12 -10.22 -1.48
N TYR A 39 15.09 -9.42 -1.18
CA TYR A 39 14.33 -9.49 0.07
C TYR A 39 12.98 -10.19 -0.07
N ILE A 40 12.34 -10.07 -1.23
CA ILE A 40 10.99 -10.56 -1.49
C ILE A 40 10.86 -11.13 -2.89
N THR A 41 9.78 -11.85 -3.17
CA THR A 41 9.46 -12.31 -4.52
C THR A 41 9.31 -11.13 -5.48
N ALA A 42 9.81 -11.29 -6.71
CA ALA A 42 9.71 -10.28 -7.77
C ALA A 42 8.25 -9.86 -8.02
N ARG A 43 8.05 -8.59 -8.34
CA ARG A 43 6.71 -8.03 -8.59
C ARG A 43 6.76 -6.89 -9.60
N HIS A 44 5.64 -6.58 -10.23
CA HIS A 44 5.57 -5.44 -11.12
C HIS A 44 5.60 -4.13 -10.34
N ILE A 45 6.26 -3.13 -10.92
CA ILE A 45 6.27 -1.75 -10.45
C ILE A 45 5.78 -0.87 -11.59
N ASP A 46 4.70 -0.17 -11.36
CA ASP A 46 4.13 0.77 -12.31
C ASP A 46 4.47 2.20 -11.88
N VAL A 47 5.21 2.93 -12.72
CA VAL A 47 5.57 4.31 -12.46
C VAL A 47 4.73 5.22 -13.35
N TRP A 48 3.81 5.95 -12.74
CA TRP A 48 3.03 6.97 -13.43
C TRP A 48 3.75 8.33 -13.37
N LEU A 49 3.88 8.95 -14.53
CA LEU A 49 4.50 10.26 -14.74
C LEU A 49 3.41 11.26 -15.18
N PRO A 50 3.29 12.43 -14.54
CA PRO A 50 2.28 13.41 -14.89
C PRO A 50 2.49 13.95 -16.31
N GLU A 51 1.44 14.51 -16.90
CA GLU A 51 1.53 15.20 -18.17
C GLU A 51 2.60 16.30 -18.10
N GLY A 52 3.40 16.41 -19.15
CA GLY A 52 4.51 17.36 -19.18
C GLY A 52 5.67 17.02 -18.23
N TYR A 53 5.80 15.77 -17.78
CA TYR A 53 6.98 15.32 -17.05
C TYR A 53 8.27 15.67 -17.78
N SER A 54 9.24 16.22 -17.04
CA SER A 54 10.54 16.62 -17.60
C SER A 54 11.69 16.23 -16.67
N VAL A 55 12.78 15.75 -17.23
CA VAL A 55 14.00 15.43 -16.49
C VAL A 55 14.70 16.67 -15.90
N THR A 56 14.32 17.87 -16.36
CA THR A 56 14.87 19.14 -15.87
C THR A 56 14.15 19.69 -14.63
N ARG A 57 12.98 19.12 -14.29
CA ARG A 57 12.22 19.45 -13.07
C ARG A 57 12.35 18.32 -12.04
N LYS A 58 12.16 18.62 -10.76
CA LYS A 58 12.14 17.62 -9.70
C LYS A 58 10.72 17.36 -9.21
N TYR A 59 10.44 16.12 -8.89
CA TYR A 59 9.12 15.64 -8.48
C TYR A 59 9.19 14.99 -7.09
N SER A 60 8.16 15.22 -6.30
CA SER A 60 7.89 14.39 -5.13
C SER A 60 7.55 12.96 -5.57
N VAL A 61 7.69 11.99 -4.68
CA VAL A 61 7.34 10.59 -4.95
C VAL A 61 6.35 10.10 -3.93
N ILE A 62 5.24 9.52 -4.40
CA ILE A 62 4.33 8.75 -3.56
C ILE A 62 4.37 7.28 -3.96
N TYR A 63 4.77 6.42 -3.01
CA TYR A 63 4.76 4.97 -3.15
C TYR A 63 3.38 4.46 -2.72
N MET A 64 2.65 3.82 -3.64
CA MET A 64 1.30 3.33 -3.38
C MET A 64 1.26 1.81 -3.45
N HIS A 65 0.75 1.20 -2.39
CA HIS A 65 0.55 -0.24 -2.30
C HIS A 65 -0.59 -0.71 -3.20
N ASP A 66 -0.61 -2.02 -3.48
CA ASP A 66 -1.61 -2.64 -4.36
C ASP A 66 -1.66 -1.99 -5.75
N GLY A 67 -0.48 -1.76 -6.35
CA GLY A 67 -0.27 -1.02 -7.60
C GLY A 67 -1.15 -1.47 -8.76
N GLN A 68 -1.57 -2.74 -8.79
CA GLN A 68 -2.48 -3.29 -9.80
C GLN A 68 -3.90 -2.71 -9.73
N MET A 69 -4.26 -2.02 -8.63
CA MET A 69 -5.59 -1.47 -8.40
C MET A 69 -5.69 0.05 -8.66
N LEU A 70 -4.59 0.70 -9.08
CA LEU A 70 -4.50 2.16 -9.03
C LEU A 70 -5.06 2.89 -10.25
N PHE A 71 -5.00 2.29 -11.47
CA PHE A 71 -5.14 3.10 -12.69
C PHE A 71 -6.28 2.66 -13.62
N ASP A 72 -6.57 1.37 -13.78
CA ASP A 72 -7.49 0.88 -14.81
C ASP A 72 -8.36 -0.26 -14.30
N SER A 73 -9.65 0.00 -14.16
CA SER A 73 -10.62 -0.98 -13.68
C SER A 73 -10.76 -2.20 -14.63
N ALA A 74 -10.42 -2.06 -15.90
CA ALA A 74 -10.48 -3.18 -16.84
C ALA A 74 -9.44 -4.26 -16.50
N THR A 75 -8.32 -3.88 -15.88
CA THR A 75 -7.23 -4.79 -15.51
C THR A 75 -7.33 -5.32 -14.07
N THR A 76 -8.21 -4.76 -13.23
CA THR A 76 -8.38 -5.17 -11.84
C THR A 76 -9.28 -6.40 -11.71
N TRP A 77 -9.06 -7.20 -10.65
CA TRP A 77 -9.80 -8.44 -10.41
C TRP A 77 -11.29 -8.22 -10.08
N ASN A 78 -11.63 -7.08 -9.46
CA ASN A 78 -12.99 -6.72 -9.04
C ASN A 78 -13.62 -5.61 -9.88
N LYS A 79 -12.97 -5.21 -10.99
CA LYS A 79 -13.42 -4.14 -11.90
C LYS A 79 -13.62 -2.79 -11.22
N GLN A 80 -12.85 -2.54 -10.16
CA GLN A 80 -12.78 -1.25 -9.47
C GLN A 80 -11.35 -0.73 -9.47
N THR A 81 -11.16 0.57 -9.42
CA THR A 81 -9.86 1.22 -9.38
C THR A 81 -9.88 2.45 -8.47
N TRP A 82 -8.71 2.93 -8.10
CA TRP A 82 -8.54 4.19 -7.39
C TRP A 82 -8.55 5.40 -8.32
N ASP A 83 -8.43 5.20 -9.64
CA ASP A 83 -8.29 6.24 -10.67
C ASP A 83 -7.26 7.32 -10.24
N ALA A 84 -6.08 6.86 -9.78
CA ALA A 84 -5.08 7.72 -9.17
C ALA A 84 -4.54 8.77 -10.14
N ASP A 85 -4.43 8.44 -11.41
CA ASP A 85 -4.01 9.35 -12.49
C ASP A 85 -5.00 10.49 -12.68
N ASP A 86 -6.32 10.20 -12.70
CA ASP A 86 -7.37 11.21 -12.81
C ASP A 86 -7.38 12.15 -11.62
N VAL A 87 -7.38 11.59 -10.40
CA VAL A 87 -7.43 12.36 -9.16
C VAL A 87 -6.21 13.27 -9.05
N ILE A 88 -5.01 12.75 -9.30
CA ILE A 88 -3.76 13.53 -9.21
C ILE A 88 -3.69 14.58 -10.32
N THR A 89 -4.07 14.23 -11.55
CA THR A 89 -4.09 15.19 -12.67
C THR A 89 -4.99 16.38 -12.36
N LYS A 90 -6.19 16.14 -11.85
CA LYS A 90 -7.11 17.20 -11.42
C LYS A 90 -6.49 18.10 -10.33
N LEU A 91 -5.87 17.51 -9.31
CA LEU A 91 -5.23 18.28 -8.24
C LEU A 91 -4.04 19.11 -8.75
N LEU A 92 -3.26 18.62 -9.72
CA LEU A 92 -2.18 19.34 -10.38
C LEU A 92 -2.71 20.51 -11.21
N GLN A 93 -3.76 20.30 -12.02
CA GLN A 93 -4.41 21.33 -12.83
C GLN A 93 -5.04 22.44 -11.95
N GLU A 94 -5.61 22.06 -10.81
CA GLU A 94 -6.15 23.00 -9.82
C GLU A 94 -5.07 23.67 -8.96
N ASN A 95 -3.79 23.37 -9.20
CA ASN A 95 -2.62 23.90 -8.46
C ASN A 95 -2.70 23.63 -6.93
N LYS A 96 -3.36 22.54 -6.53
CA LYS A 96 -3.56 22.16 -5.12
C LYS A 96 -2.40 21.38 -4.52
N ILE A 97 -1.64 20.68 -5.36
CA ILE A 97 -0.51 19.84 -4.93
C ILE A 97 0.75 20.18 -5.71
N ASN A 98 1.90 19.82 -5.14
CA ASN A 98 3.19 19.90 -5.82
C ASN A 98 3.32 18.80 -6.88
N ASP A 99 4.24 19.01 -7.85
CA ASP A 99 4.56 18.00 -8.86
C ASP A 99 4.97 16.67 -8.23
N VAL A 100 4.33 15.59 -8.66
CA VAL A 100 4.49 14.25 -8.08
C VAL A 100 4.52 13.17 -9.15
N ILE A 101 5.30 12.12 -8.92
CA ILE A 101 5.20 10.82 -9.60
C ILE A 101 4.62 9.77 -8.64
N VAL A 102 3.85 8.82 -9.20
CA VAL A 102 3.31 7.69 -8.44
C VAL A 102 4.12 6.44 -8.75
N VAL A 103 4.53 5.73 -7.70
CA VAL A 103 5.16 4.42 -7.81
C VAL A 103 4.18 3.39 -7.27
N GLY A 104 3.42 2.77 -8.17
CA GLY A 104 2.48 1.71 -7.86
C GLY A 104 3.20 0.37 -7.67
N ILE A 105 3.16 -0.16 -6.46
CA ILE A 105 3.83 -1.40 -6.10
C ILE A 105 2.80 -2.52 -6.10
N TRP A 106 2.89 -3.43 -7.07
CA TRP A 106 2.01 -4.59 -7.10
C TRP A 106 2.23 -5.43 -5.85
N ASN A 107 1.17 -5.95 -5.27
CA ASN A 107 1.31 -6.91 -4.17
C ASN A 107 1.77 -8.28 -4.69
N GLY A 108 2.23 -9.12 -3.79
CA GLY A 108 2.76 -10.46 -4.12
C GLY A 108 1.66 -11.53 -4.27
N GLY A 109 0.39 -11.17 -4.45
CA GLY A 109 -0.71 -12.13 -4.50
C GLY A 109 -0.86 -12.86 -3.17
N THR A 110 -0.48 -14.13 -3.12
CA THR A 110 -0.57 -14.96 -1.90
C THR A 110 0.29 -14.44 -0.76
N THR A 111 1.37 -13.69 -1.04
CA THR A 111 2.24 -13.09 -0.01
C THR A 111 1.75 -11.73 0.48
N ARG A 112 0.69 -11.14 -0.13
CA ARG A 112 0.21 -9.80 0.23
C ARG A 112 0.01 -9.63 1.73
N HIS A 113 -0.65 -10.57 2.36
CA HIS A 113 -0.98 -10.46 3.77
C HIS A 113 0.27 -10.48 4.65
N THR A 114 1.21 -11.39 4.39
CA THR A 114 2.46 -11.52 5.15
C THR A 114 3.45 -10.40 4.88
N ASP A 115 3.49 -9.86 3.65
CA ASP A 115 4.31 -8.70 3.29
C ASP A 115 3.81 -7.39 3.93
N TYR A 116 2.49 -7.29 4.20
CA TYR A 116 1.87 -6.07 4.71
C TYR A 116 1.54 -6.11 6.20
N PHE A 117 1.72 -7.25 6.86
CA PHE A 117 1.43 -7.41 8.29
C PHE A 117 2.63 -6.95 9.13
N PRO A 118 2.52 -5.92 9.98
CA PRO A 118 3.63 -5.40 10.78
C PRO A 118 4.30 -6.47 11.66
N GLN A 119 5.57 -6.77 11.38
CA GLN A 119 6.29 -7.88 11.99
C GLN A 119 6.59 -7.66 13.47
N LYS A 120 7.15 -6.50 13.84
CA LYS A 120 7.56 -6.25 15.24
C LYS A 120 6.41 -6.28 16.24
N PRO A 121 5.24 -5.65 15.98
CA PRO A 121 4.09 -5.82 16.86
C PRO A 121 3.66 -7.29 17.01
N PHE A 122 3.68 -8.07 15.92
CA PHE A 122 3.41 -9.50 15.99
C PHE A 122 4.46 -10.24 16.83
N GLU A 123 5.74 -9.93 16.65
CA GLU A 123 6.83 -10.56 17.41
C GLU A 123 6.76 -10.27 18.92
N SER A 124 6.10 -9.19 19.32
CA SER A 124 5.88 -8.85 20.74
C SER A 124 4.86 -9.73 21.45
N LEU A 125 4.05 -10.48 20.69
CA LEU A 125 3.04 -11.39 21.26
C LEU A 125 3.69 -12.63 21.89
N ILE A 126 3.03 -13.21 22.89
CA ILE A 126 3.43 -14.50 23.45
C ILE A 126 3.15 -15.65 22.45
N LEU A 127 3.80 -16.79 22.64
CA LEU A 127 3.74 -17.91 21.69
C LEU A 127 2.31 -18.37 21.40
N GLU A 128 1.50 -18.56 22.44
CA GLU A 128 0.08 -18.97 22.29
C GLU A 128 -0.73 -18.00 21.41
N GLN A 129 -0.51 -16.69 21.59
CA GLN A 129 -1.17 -15.66 20.77
C GLN A 129 -0.71 -15.72 19.31
N LYS A 130 0.60 -15.92 19.07
CA LYS A 130 1.16 -16.08 17.71
C LYS A 130 0.57 -17.29 17.01
N GLU A 131 0.50 -18.44 17.67
CA GLU A 131 -0.09 -19.65 17.13
C GLU A 131 -1.56 -19.44 16.78
N LYS A 132 -2.34 -18.83 17.67
CA LYS A 132 -3.74 -18.49 17.41
C LYS A 132 -3.88 -17.59 16.16
N ILE A 133 -3.02 -16.60 16.00
CA ILE A 133 -3.06 -15.69 14.85
C ILE A 133 -2.70 -16.42 13.55
N PHE A 134 -1.69 -17.29 13.56
CA PHE A 134 -1.32 -18.06 12.37
C PHE A 134 -2.38 -19.06 11.91
N THR A 135 -3.21 -19.55 12.84
CA THR A 135 -4.33 -20.44 12.52
C THR A 135 -5.59 -19.68 12.06
N ALA A 136 -5.55 -18.34 12.05
CA ALA A 136 -6.68 -17.53 11.62
C ALA A 136 -7.08 -17.83 10.17
N ALA A 137 -8.38 -18.02 9.95
CA ALA A 137 -8.93 -18.31 8.65
C ALA A 137 -9.85 -17.19 8.15
N ARG A 138 -9.98 -17.10 6.84
CA ARG A 138 -10.99 -16.28 6.14
C ARG A 138 -12.35 -16.97 6.21
N ALA A 139 -13.41 -16.24 5.88
CA ALA A 139 -14.78 -16.80 5.85
C ALA A 139 -14.93 -18.05 4.96
N ASN A 140 -14.09 -18.20 3.94
CA ASN A 140 -14.06 -19.37 3.05
C ASN A 140 -13.19 -20.53 3.59
N GLY A 141 -12.69 -20.45 4.81
CA GLY A 141 -11.83 -21.45 5.44
C GLY A 141 -10.34 -21.40 5.06
N ASN A 142 -9.93 -20.56 4.11
CA ASN A 142 -8.53 -20.44 3.71
C ASN A 142 -7.73 -19.70 4.81
N SER A 143 -6.48 -20.14 5.05
CA SER A 143 -5.56 -19.46 5.95
C SER A 143 -5.38 -17.98 5.54
N VAL A 144 -5.37 -17.09 6.54
CA VAL A 144 -5.07 -15.67 6.33
C VAL A 144 -3.64 -15.47 5.84
N PHE A 145 -2.71 -16.26 6.36
CA PHE A 145 -1.28 -16.16 6.07
C PHE A 145 -0.78 -17.13 4.99
N ASN A 146 -1.67 -17.99 4.44
CA ASN A 146 -1.31 -19.00 3.43
C ASN A 146 -0.09 -19.86 3.86
N GLU A 147 -0.02 -20.22 5.15
CA GLU A 147 1.09 -20.96 5.76
C GLU A 147 2.49 -20.30 5.62
N GLN A 148 2.50 -19.01 5.29
CA GLN A 148 3.73 -18.25 5.10
C GLN A 148 4.06 -17.43 6.34
N LYS A 149 5.35 -17.22 6.57
CA LYS A 149 5.84 -16.35 7.66
C LYS A 149 5.61 -14.88 7.32
N ILE A 150 5.34 -14.07 8.34
CA ILE A 150 5.30 -12.61 8.22
C ILE A 150 6.67 -12.13 7.73
N ASN A 151 6.66 -11.25 6.74
CA ASN A 151 7.85 -10.84 5.99
C ASN A 151 7.92 -9.32 5.74
N SER A 152 7.15 -8.55 6.50
CA SER A 152 7.02 -7.12 6.26
C SER A 152 8.30 -6.33 6.47
N ASP A 153 9.18 -6.75 7.36
CA ASP A 153 10.49 -6.10 7.51
C ASP A 153 11.34 -6.23 6.24
N ASN A 154 11.30 -7.38 5.57
CA ASN A 154 11.98 -7.56 4.28
C ASN A 154 11.26 -6.79 3.16
N TYR A 155 9.91 -6.73 3.18
CA TYR A 155 9.17 -5.88 2.26
C TYR A 155 9.57 -4.40 2.39
N LEU A 156 9.70 -3.89 3.60
CA LEU A 156 10.19 -2.52 3.83
C LEU A 156 11.66 -2.34 3.43
N LYS A 157 12.53 -3.35 3.65
CA LYS A 157 13.90 -3.31 3.12
C LYS A 157 13.92 -3.23 1.59
N PHE A 158 13.09 -4.01 0.90
CA PHE A 158 12.93 -3.91 -0.55
C PHE A 158 12.57 -2.48 -0.97
N LEU A 159 11.57 -1.85 -0.32
CA LEU A 159 11.18 -0.48 -0.65
C LEU A 159 12.34 0.51 -0.49
N VAL A 160 13.05 0.43 0.64
CA VAL A 160 14.03 1.44 1.04
C VAL A 160 15.41 1.19 0.46
N LYS A 161 15.81 -0.08 0.30
CA LYS A 161 17.18 -0.45 -0.11
C LYS A 161 17.31 -0.74 -1.60
N GLU A 162 16.21 -1.08 -2.27
CA GLU A 162 16.23 -1.46 -3.68
C GLU A 162 15.34 -0.56 -4.53
N LEU A 163 14.03 -0.50 -4.25
CA LEU A 163 13.09 0.23 -5.10
C LEU A 163 13.33 1.74 -5.08
N LYS A 164 13.40 2.36 -3.89
CA LYS A 164 13.61 3.81 -3.81
C LYS A 164 14.93 4.25 -4.47
N PRO A 165 16.09 3.62 -4.22
CA PRO A 165 17.32 3.95 -4.94
C PRO A 165 17.21 3.79 -6.47
N PHE A 166 16.47 2.78 -6.94
CA PHE A 166 16.19 2.60 -8.36
C PHE A 166 15.36 3.76 -8.93
N ILE A 167 14.28 4.15 -8.26
CA ILE A 167 13.43 5.27 -8.66
C ILE A 167 14.23 6.57 -8.68
N ASP A 168 15.00 6.86 -7.63
CA ASP A 168 15.81 8.07 -7.51
C ASP A 168 16.96 8.16 -8.53
N LYS A 169 17.38 7.02 -9.10
CA LYS A 169 18.38 6.95 -10.17
C LYS A 169 17.79 7.17 -11.56
N ASN A 170 16.59 6.63 -11.80
CA ASN A 170 16.01 6.55 -13.14
C ASN A 170 14.98 7.65 -13.44
N TYR A 171 14.50 8.36 -12.43
CA TYR A 171 13.50 9.42 -12.55
C TYR A 171 13.98 10.71 -11.88
N SER A 172 13.44 11.84 -12.32
CA SER A 172 13.84 13.15 -11.79
C SER A 172 13.11 13.47 -10.49
N THR A 173 13.57 12.91 -9.39
CA THR A 173 12.94 13.00 -8.08
C THR A 173 13.71 13.89 -7.11
N TYR A 174 12.99 14.50 -6.16
CA TYR A 174 13.59 14.85 -4.88
C TYR A 174 13.90 13.57 -4.11
N LYS A 175 15.09 13.49 -3.49
CA LYS A 175 15.55 12.27 -2.82
C LYS A 175 15.33 12.29 -1.31
N ASP A 176 14.99 13.46 -0.80
CA ASP A 176 14.86 13.70 0.62
C ASP A 176 13.51 13.23 1.17
N ARG A 177 13.46 13.11 2.50
CA ARG A 177 12.28 12.66 3.24
C ARG A 177 11.05 13.52 2.98
N SER A 178 11.18 14.84 2.94
CA SER A 178 10.04 15.76 2.84
C SER A 178 9.28 15.66 1.51
N HIS A 179 9.88 14.99 0.51
CA HIS A 179 9.30 14.74 -0.81
C HIS A 179 9.05 13.24 -1.08
N THR A 180 9.12 12.39 -0.04
CA THR A 180 8.91 10.94 -0.17
C THR A 180 7.74 10.52 0.71
N PHE A 181 6.69 10.00 0.08
CA PHE A 181 5.43 9.63 0.73
C PHE A 181 5.08 8.18 0.47
N ILE A 182 4.24 7.60 1.34
CA ILE A 182 3.75 6.23 1.20
C ILE A 182 2.24 6.20 1.44
N ALA A 183 1.51 5.38 0.70
CA ALA A 183 0.05 5.32 0.81
C ALA A 183 -0.49 3.91 0.51
N GLY A 184 -1.61 3.59 1.11
CA GLY A 184 -2.35 2.38 0.82
C GLY A 184 -3.64 2.29 1.63
N SER A 185 -4.46 1.30 1.29
CA SER A 185 -5.70 1.01 2.01
C SER A 185 -5.67 -0.35 2.68
N SER A 186 -6.49 -0.53 3.69
CA SER A 186 -6.62 -1.81 4.38
C SER A 186 -5.27 -2.27 4.96
N MET A 187 -4.82 -3.46 4.57
CA MET A 187 -3.46 -3.94 4.86
C MET A 187 -2.39 -3.00 4.29
N GLY A 188 -2.64 -2.34 3.12
CA GLY A 188 -1.76 -1.32 2.55
C GLY A 188 -1.67 -0.06 3.43
N GLY A 189 -2.75 0.33 4.11
CA GLY A 189 -2.74 1.38 5.13
C GLY A 189 -1.91 0.97 6.35
N LEU A 190 -2.05 -0.28 6.77
CA LEU A 190 -1.33 -0.82 7.92
C LEU A 190 0.19 -0.87 7.67
N ILE A 191 0.64 -1.36 6.51
CA ILE A 191 2.07 -1.36 6.17
C ILE A 191 2.60 0.06 5.91
N SER A 192 1.78 1.01 5.44
CA SER A 192 2.18 2.42 5.30
C SER A 192 2.45 3.06 6.66
N MET A 193 1.59 2.79 7.64
CA MET A 193 1.80 3.21 9.04
C MET A 193 3.09 2.58 9.60
N TYR A 194 3.31 1.29 9.38
CA TYR A 194 4.52 0.61 9.84
C TYR A 194 5.79 1.16 9.16
N ALA A 195 5.71 1.45 7.86
CA ALA A 195 6.83 1.99 7.09
C ALA A 195 7.31 3.36 7.61
N ILE A 196 6.40 4.29 7.92
CA ILE A 196 6.79 5.60 8.43
C ILE A 196 7.37 5.53 9.85
N CYS A 197 6.95 4.54 10.65
CA CYS A 197 7.54 4.27 11.96
C CYS A 197 8.94 3.66 11.85
N GLU A 198 9.14 2.67 10.98
CA GLU A 198 10.42 1.96 10.82
C GLU A 198 11.47 2.76 10.04
N TYR A 199 11.02 3.59 9.09
CA TYR A 199 11.90 4.38 8.22
C TYR A 199 11.58 5.88 8.24
N PRO A 200 11.56 6.53 9.42
CA PRO A 200 11.20 7.96 9.54
C PRO A 200 12.21 8.91 8.88
N LYS A 201 13.40 8.42 8.52
CA LYS A 201 14.38 9.19 7.74
C LYS A 201 14.13 9.13 6.24
N VAL A 202 13.25 8.21 5.78
CA VAL A 202 12.95 7.99 4.36
C VAL A 202 11.59 8.60 3.99
N PHE A 203 10.56 8.31 4.77
CA PHE A 203 9.20 8.77 4.51
C PHE A 203 8.85 10.00 5.33
N GLY A 204 8.45 11.08 4.66
CA GLY A 204 7.99 12.31 5.30
C GLY A 204 6.49 12.33 5.60
N GLY A 205 5.73 11.44 4.97
CA GLY A 205 4.31 11.30 5.25
C GLY A 205 3.74 9.95 4.80
N ALA A 206 2.66 9.56 5.48
CA ALA A 206 1.91 8.34 5.19
C ALA A 206 0.41 8.62 5.09
N ALA A 207 -0.26 8.03 4.09
CA ALA A 207 -1.71 7.95 4.00
C ALA A 207 -2.16 6.51 4.25
N CYS A 208 -2.85 6.30 5.36
CA CYS A 208 -3.28 5.02 5.87
C CYS A 208 -4.82 4.96 5.80
N MET A 209 -5.36 4.59 4.62
CA MET A 209 -6.79 4.61 4.36
C MET A 209 -7.43 3.30 4.81
N SER A 210 -8.59 3.37 5.47
CA SER A 210 -9.29 2.19 6.02
C SER A 210 -8.33 1.19 6.67
N THR A 211 -7.43 1.67 7.53
CA THR A 211 -6.35 0.86 8.11
C THR A 211 -6.88 -0.40 8.77
N HIS A 212 -6.42 -1.57 8.33
CA HIS A 212 -6.91 -2.85 8.82
C HIS A 212 -6.34 -3.19 10.21
N TRP A 213 -6.74 -2.41 11.21
CA TRP A 213 -6.29 -2.58 12.60
C TRP A 213 -6.50 -3.99 13.19
N PRO A 214 -7.56 -4.75 12.81
CA PRO A 214 -7.68 -6.14 13.25
C PRO A 214 -6.51 -7.04 12.84
N GLY A 215 -5.86 -6.75 11.70
CA GLY A 215 -4.78 -7.56 11.13
C GLY A 215 -5.22 -8.94 10.62
N ILE A 216 -6.32 -9.47 11.16
CA ILE A 216 -7.01 -10.70 10.75
C ILE A 216 -8.52 -10.42 10.68
N PHE A 217 -9.33 -11.41 10.25
CA PHE A 217 -10.77 -11.21 10.03
C PHE A 217 -11.65 -11.52 11.24
N SER A 218 -11.07 -11.92 12.40
CA SER A 218 -11.79 -12.15 13.64
C SER A 218 -11.38 -11.13 14.70
N MET A 219 -12.36 -10.66 15.49
CA MET A 219 -12.11 -9.77 16.63
C MET A 219 -12.07 -10.53 17.96
N GLU A 220 -12.67 -11.73 18.04
CA GLU A 220 -12.77 -12.49 19.28
C GLU A 220 -11.40 -12.96 19.78
N GLY A 221 -11.01 -12.44 20.95
CA GLY A 221 -9.71 -12.74 21.56
C GLY A 221 -8.51 -12.41 20.66
N ASN A 222 -8.64 -11.42 19.78
CA ASN A 222 -7.59 -10.97 18.88
C ASN A 222 -6.66 -9.97 19.59
N PRO A 223 -5.38 -10.30 19.86
CA PRO A 223 -4.43 -9.43 20.54
C PRO A 223 -3.78 -8.39 19.61
N ILE A 224 -3.98 -8.50 18.29
CA ILE A 224 -3.28 -7.72 17.27
C ILE A 224 -3.55 -6.22 17.39
N PRO A 225 -4.81 -5.75 17.54
CA PRO A 225 -5.06 -4.31 17.66
C PRO A 225 -4.27 -3.66 18.79
N ASP A 226 -4.26 -4.29 19.96
CA ASP A 226 -3.53 -3.75 21.12
C ASP A 226 -2.00 -3.80 20.89
N ALA A 227 -1.49 -4.84 20.23
CA ALA A 227 -0.07 -4.90 19.86
C ALA A 227 0.31 -3.75 18.89
N PHE A 228 -0.54 -3.45 17.90
CA PHE A 228 -0.32 -2.32 16.99
C PHE A 228 -0.37 -0.98 17.72
N ILE A 229 -1.33 -0.78 18.61
CA ILE A 229 -1.44 0.46 19.39
C ILE A 229 -0.23 0.63 20.33
N ASN A 230 0.20 -0.43 21.01
CA ASN A 230 1.40 -0.40 21.84
C ASN A 230 2.67 -0.11 21.03
N TYR A 231 2.76 -0.65 19.83
CA TYR A 231 3.86 -0.34 18.91
C TYR A 231 3.87 1.15 18.52
N LEU A 232 2.71 1.75 18.19
CA LEU A 232 2.61 3.18 17.90
C LEU A 232 3.07 4.05 19.07
N LYS A 233 2.72 3.70 20.32
CA LYS A 233 3.15 4.45 21.51
C LYS A 233 4.65 4.62 21.61
N THR A 234 5.43 3.71 21.04
CA THR A 234 6.90 3.75 21.15
C THR A 234 7.61 4.16 19.88
N ASN A 235 6.99 3.98 18.71
CA ASN A 235 7.69 4.07 17.42
C ASN A 235 7.18 5.16 16.48
N LEU A 236 6.14 5.93 16.85
CA LEU A 236 5.70 7.06 16.03
C LEU A 236 6.86 8.05 15.80
N PRO A 237 7.03 8.57 14.58
CA PRO A 237 8.10 9.50 14.26
C PRO A 237 7.85 10.89 14.87
N ASP A 238 8.87 11.76 14.81
CA ASP A 238 8.79 13.14 15.27
C ASP A 238 7.65 13.91 14.57
N PRO A 239 6.61 14.38 15.29
CA PRO A 239 5.48 15.07 14.69
C PRO A 239 5.86 16.38 13.99
N LYS A 240 6.97 17.02 14.38
CA LYS A 240 7.44 18.26 13.73
C LYS A 240 7.95 18.04 12.31
N LYS A 241 8.16 16.79 11.91
CA LYS A 241 8.83 16.42 10.67
C LYS A 241 8.04 15.47 9.79
N HIS A 242 6.88 15.01 10.24
CA HIS A 242 6.12 13.98 9.54
C HIS A 242 4.64 14.34 9.49
N LYS A 243 3.97 13.90 8.41
CA LYS A 243 2.52 14.01 8.24
C LYS A 243 1.91 12.60 8.19
N ILE A 244 0.84 12.37 8.93
CA ILE A 244 0.13 11.08 8.91
C ILE A 244 -1.36 11.33 8.70
N TYR A 245 -1.94 10.65 7.75
CA TYR A 245 -3.37 10.67 7.46
C TYR A 245 -3.97 9.30 7.72
N PHE A 246 -5.09 9.29 8.44
CA PHE A 246 -5.96 8.13 8.59
C PHE A 246 -7.36 8.43 8.11
N ASP A 247 -8.05 7.42 7.60
CA ASP A 247 -9.49 7.46 7.41
C ASP A 247 -10.13 6.08 7.53
N TYR A 248 -11.45 6.06 7.58
CA TYR A 248 -12.26 4.85 7.54
C TYR A 248 -13.70 5.17 7.12
N GLY A 249 -14.35 4.18 6.50
CA GLY A 249 -15.80 4.15 6.33
C GLY A 249 -16.50 3.60 7.57
N THR A 250 -17.82 3.41 7.50
CA THR A 250 -18.60 2.82 8.60
C THR A 250 -19.42 1.62 8.19
N ALA A 251 -19.26 1.16 6.94
CA ALA A 251 -19.97 -0.02 6.42
C ALA A 251 -18.99 -1.15 6.10
N THR A 252 -19.52 -2.36 5.98
CA THR A 252 -18.78 -3.59 5.70
C THR A 252 -17.63 -3.84 6.67
N LEU A 253 -16.41 -4.11 6.21
CA LEU A 253 -15.26 -4.35 7.07
C LEU A 253 -14.87 -3.11 7.89
N ASP A 254 -15.07 -1.90 7.35
CA ASP A 254 -14.77 -0.65 8.02
C ASP A 254 -15.63 -0.41 9.28
N ALA A 255 -16.78 -1.08 9.41
CA ALA A 255 -17.62 -1.00 10.61
C ALA A 255 -16.89 -1.47 11.90
N LEU A 256 -15.80 -2.22 11.77
CA LEU A 256 -14.96 -2.65 12.90
C LEU A 256 -13.93 -1.60 13.33
N TYR A 257 -13.68 -0.58 12.51
CA TYR A 257 -12.52 0.30 12.70
C TYR A 257 -12.70 1.47 13.66
N PRO A 258 -13.91 2.06 13.85
CA PRO A 258 -14.06 3.25 14.69
C PRO A 258 -13.42 3.14 16.07
N PRO A 259 -13.70 2.11 16.90
CA PRO A 259 -13.10 2.01 18.24
C PRO A 259 -11.59 1.76 18.21
N LEU A 260 -11.07 1.14 17.15
CA LEU A 260 -9.64 0.87 16.99
C LEU A 260 -8.90 2.11 16.52
N GLN A 261 -9.46 2.84 15.56
CA GLN A 261 -8.91 4.12 15.12
C GLN A 261 -8.90 5.15 16.24
N GLN A 262 -9.94 5.19 17.08
CA GLN A 262 -9.98 6.08 18.25
C GLN A 262 -8.78 5.83 19.18
N LYS A 263 -8.42 4.56 19.46
CA LYS A 263 -7.22 4.24 20.25
C LYS A 263 -5.94 4.77 19.58
N ALA A 264 -5.82 4.63 18.25
CA ALA A 264 -4.68 5.19 17.51
C ALA A 264 -4.65 6.73 17.60
N ASP A 265 -5.80 7.38 17.48
CA ASP A 265 -5.94 8.83 17.59
C ASP A 265 -5.55 9.37 18.97
N GLU A 266 -5.85 8.63 20.03
CA GLU A 266 -5.39 8.95 21.39
C GLU A 266 -3.86 8.94 21.46
N VAL A 267 -3.22 7.92 20.89
CA VAL A 267 -1.75 7.85 20.82
C VAL A 267 -1.18 8.99 19.98
N MET A 268 -1.79 9.33 18.85
CA MET A 268 -1.35 10.47 18.03
C MET A 268 -1.35 11.78 18.83
N LYS A 269 -2.42 12.04 19.58
CA LYS A 269 -2.51 13.22 20.48
C LYS A 269 -1.43 13.20 21.56
N GLU A 270 -1.27 12.06 22.25
CA GLU A 270 -0.23 11.89 23.30
C GLU A 270 1.18 12.15 22.77
N LYS A 271 1.45 11.79 21.50
CA LYS A 271 2.74 12.01 20.83
C LYS A 271 2.93 13.42 20.26
N GLY A 272 1.95 14.31 20.44
CA GLY A 272 2.03 15.71 20.04
C GLY A 272 1.71 15.96 18.57
N PHE A 273 1.05 15.03 17.89
CA PHE A 273 0.48 15.31 16.58
C PHE A 273 -0.75 16.21 16.72
N THR A 274 -0.93 17.09 15.74
CA THR A 274 -2.01 18.09 15.72
C THR A 274 -2.63 18.16 14.33
N GLY A 275 -3.71 18.89 14.15
CA GLY A 275 -4.35 19.08 12.84
C GLY A 275 -3.44 19.66 11.73
N LYS A 276 -2.21 20.12 12.07
CA LYS A 276 -1.22 20.57 11.09
C LYS A 276 -0.46 19.42 10.42
N ASN A 277 -0.34 18.30 11.12
CA ASN A 277 0.52 17.18 10.71
C ASN A 277 -0.12 15.80 10.88
N TRP A 278 -1.38 15.77 11.34
CA TRP A 278 -2.19 14.57 11.45
C TRP A 278 -3.66 14.87 11.21
N ILE A 279 -4.32 14.00 10.47
CA ILE A 279 -5.76 14.03 10.21
C ILE A 279 -6.29 12.61 10.32
N THR A 280 -7.41 12.43 11.02
CA THR A 280 -8.28 11.26 10.91
C THR A 280 -9.65 11.70 10.42
N LYS A 281 -10.20 11.00 9.42
CA LYS A 281 -11.54 11.27 8.87
C LYS A 281 -12.42 10.04 8.88
N GLU A 282 -13.63 10.19 9.37
CA GLU A 282 -14.70 9.22 9.21
C GLU A 282 -15.55 9.56 7.98
N PHE A 283 -15.97 8.53 7.24
CA PHE A 283 -16.87 8.63 6.09
C PHE A 283 -18.11 7.75 6.33
N PRO A 284 -19.15 8.30 6.93
CA PRO A 284 -20.36 7.55 7.26
C PRO A 284 -21.02 6.93 6.03
N GLY A 285 -21.32 5.62 6.12
CA GLY A 285 -21.96 4.85 5.05
C GLY A 285 -21.02 4.36 3.96
N GLU A 286 -19.77 4.84 3.88
CA GLU A 286 -18.79 4.32 2.91
C GLU A 286 -18.29 2.94 3.34
N ASP A 287 -18.10 2.07 2.33
CA ASP A 287 -17.69 0.69 2.49
C ASP A 287 -16.17 0.49 2.32
N HIS A 288 -15.72 -0.76 2.49
CA HIS A 288 -14.32 -1.16 2.32
C HIS A 288 -14.03 -1.54 0.86
N SER A 289 -13.94 -0.54 -0.03
CA SER A 289 -13.76 -0.78 -1.47
C SER A 289 -12.92 0.30 -2.17
N GLU A 290 -12.33 -0.07 -3.32
CA GLU A 290 -11.60 0.85 -4.18
C GLU A 290 -12.48 2.01 -4.63
N LYS A 291 -13.77 1.77 -4.88
CA LYS A 291 -14.72 2.83 -5.23
C LYS A 291 -14.91 3.84 -4.11
N ALA A 292 -14.95 3.40 -2.86
CA ALA A 292 -15.03 4.29 -1.70
C ALA A 292 -13.73 5.06 -1.50
N TRP A 293 -12.57 4.42 -1.71
CA TRP A 293 -11.26 5.09 -1.61
C TRP A 293 -11.03 6.10 -2.74
N HIS A 294 -11.41 5.79 -3.97
CA HIS A 294 -11.37 6.72 -5.11
C HIS A 294 -12.05 8.06 -4.76
N LYS A 295 -13.29 8.01 -4.27
CA LYS A 295 -14.08 9.22 -3.94
C LYS A 295 -13.34 10.19 -3.02
N ARG A 296 -12.49 9.68 -2.13
CA ARG A 296 -11.82 10.44 -1.08
C ARG A 296 -10.32 10.56 -1.21
N LEU A 297 -9.70 9.92 -2.23
CA LEU A 297 -8.25 9.92 -2.47
C LEU A 297 -7.65 11.33 -2.57
N HIS A 298 -8.41 12.30 -3.09
CA HIS A 298 -7.98 13.69 -3.18
C HIS A 298 -7.63 14.31 -1.82
N ILE A 299 -8.22 13.83 -0.72
CA ILE A 299 -8.01 14.38 0.62
C ILE A 299 -6.61 14.06 1.16
N PRO A 300 -6.18 12.78 1.29
CA PRO A 300 -4.83 12.46 1.71
C PRO A 300 -3.76 13.00 0.76
N LEU A 301 -4.01 13.01 -0.56
CA LEU A 301 -3.08 13.58 -1.52
C LEU A 301 -2.87 15.09 -1.30
N THR A 302 -3.95 15.85 -1.09
CA THR A 302 -3.86 17.27 -0.77
C THR A 302 -3.16 17.51 0.57
N PHE A 303 -3.42 16.68 1.56
CA PHE A 303 -2.79 16.81 2.88
C PHE A 303 -1.27 16.54 2.83
N LEU A 304 -0.84 15.50 2.11
CA LEU A 304 0.58 15.13 2.03
C LEU A 304 1.37 16.03 1.07
N LEU A 305 0.83 16.32 -0.11
CA LEU A 305 1.50 16.94 -1.25
C LEU A 305 1.14 18.40 -1.45
N GLY A 306 0.22 18.95 -0.65
CA GLY A 306 -0.31 20.31 -0.78
C GLY A 306 0.78 21.39 -0.72
N LYS A 307 0.52 22.45 -1.48
CA LYS A 307 1.33 23.68 -1.53
C LYS A 307 1.11 24.56 -0.31
#